data_73a579f1729807e8c2dc264292e4a7f8
#
_entry.id   73a579f1729807e8c2dc264292e4a7f8
#
_cell.length_a   1.000
_cell.length_b   1.000
_cell.length_c   1.000
_cell.angle_alpha   90.00
_cell.angle_beta   90.00
_cell.angle_gamma   90.00
#
_symmetry.space_group_name_H-M   'P 1'
#
loop_
_entity.id
_entity.type
_entity.pdbx_description
1 polymer ?
#
loop_
_entity_poly.entity_id
_entity_poly.type
_entity_poly.pdbx_seq_one_letter_code
_entity_poly.pdbx_strand_id
1 'polypeptide(L)' 'MDARQAMYYIANRKQWEARMREIHEALSDPMTDDEFYGLTVELCELRDKLDGYYGA' A
#
# COMPACT_ATOMS: atom_id res chain seq x y z
N MET A 1 -8.07 -9.13 18.59
CA MET A 1 -7.63 -7.74 18.29
C MET A 1 -8.48 -6.78 19.10
N ASP A 2 -7.85 -5.85 19.81
CA ASP A 2 -8.61 -4.90 20.60
C ASP A 2 -9.08 -3.72 19.73
N ALA A 3 -9.93 -2.87 20.31
CA ALA A 3 -10.54 -1.76 19.57
C ALA A 3 -9.50 -0.77 19.05
N ARG A 4 -8.42 -0.54 19.80
CA ARG A 4 -7.36 0.38 19.37
C ARG A 4 -6.64 -0.13 18.14
N GLN A 5 -6.29 -1.41 18.14
CA GLN A 5 -5.64 -2.02 16.98
C GLN A 5 -6.55 -1.99 15.77
N ALA A 6 -7.84 -2.28 15.96
CA ALA A 6 -8.78 -2.22 14.86
C ALA A 6 -8.88 -0.82 14.26
N MET A 7 -8.95 0.21 15.11
CA MET A 7 -9.01 1.59 14.65
C MET A 7 -7.71 1.99 13.94
N TYR A 8 -6.57 1.56 14.46
CA TYR A 8 -5.28 1.82 13.84
C TYR A 8 -5.23 1.25 12.42
N TYR A 9 -5.62 -0.02 12.26
CA TYR A 9 -5.61 -0.66 10.95
C TYR A 9 -6.60 -0.01 10.00
N ILE A 10 -7.78 0.38 10.47
CA ILE A 10 -8.77 1.02 9.60
C ILE A 10 -8.24 2.36 9.07
N ALA A 11 -7.64 3.17 9.93
CA ALA A 11 -7.09 4.46 9.54
C ALA A 11 -5.93 4.29 8.56
N ASN A 12 -5.02 3.35 8.85
CA ASN A 12 -3.87 3.13 8.00
C ASN A 12 -4.24 2.46 6.67
N ARG A 13 -5.26 1.61 6.68
CA ARG A 13 -5.73 0.98 5.46
C ARG A 13 -6.13 2.00 4.41
N LYS A 14 -6.84 3.04 4.82
CA LYS A 14 -7.25 4.09 3.90
C LYS A 14 -6.05 4.79 3.28
N GLN A 15 -5.02 5.07 4.09
CA GLN A 15 -3.80 5.68 3.61
C GLN A 15 -3.05 4.75 2.65
N TRP A 16 -2.95 3.48 3.00
CA TRP A 16 -2.27 2.49 2.16
C TRP A 16 -2.98 2.30 0.83
N GLU A 17 -4.31 2.24 0.85
CA GLU A 17 -5.08 2.11 -0.38
C GLU A 17 -4.94 3.34 -1.28
N ALA A 18 -4.96 4.53 -0.68
CA ALA A 18 -4.75 5.77 -1.43
C ALA A 18 -3.35 5.80 -2.05
N ARG A 19 -2.33 5.38 -1.30
CA ARG A 19 -0.96 5.32 -1.83
C ARG A 19 -0.84 4.30 -2.96
N MET A 20 -1.46 3.14 -2.81
CA MET A 20 -1.47 2.13 -3.87
C MET A 20 -2.09 2.69 -5.16
N ARG A 21 -3.16 3.45 -5.02
CA ARG A 21 -3.80 4.08 -6.18
C ARG A 21 -2.86 5.07 -6.85
N GLU A 22 -2.17 5.89 -6.05
CA GLU A 22 -1.18 6.83 -6.57
C GLU A 22 -0.07 6.11 -7.35
N ILE A 23 0.41 4.99 -6.80
CA ILE A 23 1.45 4.19 -7.44
C ILE A 23 0.93 3.62 -8.77
N HIS A 24 -0.29 3.09 -8.79
CA HIS A 24 -0.88 2.57 -10.03
C HIS A 24 -1.00 3.65 -11.10
N GLU A 25 -1.38 4.86 -10.71
CA GLU A 25 -1.45 5.99 -11.63
C GLU A 25 -0.06 6.35 -12.15
N ALA A 26 0.93 6.38 -11.26
CA ALA A 26 2.30 6.69 -11.65
C ALA A 26 2.86 5.64 -12.61
N LEU A 27 2.52 4.36 -12.40
CA LEU A 27 3.02 3.28 -13.25
C LEU A 27 2.47 3.33 -14.68
N SER A 28 1.38 4.06 -14.91
CA SER A 28 0.86 4.24 -16.26
C SER A 28 1.62 5.31 -17.04
N ASP A 29 2.47 6.08 -16.38
CA ASP A 29 3.30 7.10 -17.02
C ASP A 29 4.70 6.55 -17.33
N PRO A 30 5.39 7.06 -18.36
CA PRO A 30 6.77 6.66 -18.63
C PRO A 30 7.68 7.01 -17.45
N MET A 31 8.58 6.09 -17.09
CA MET A 31 9.50 6.31 -15.99
C MET A 31 10.76 5.48 -16.21
N THR A 32 11.80 5.80 -15.41
CA THR A 32 13.05 5.03 -15.45
C THR A 32 12.86 3.68 -14.76
N ASP A 33 13.77 2.76 -15.04
CA ASP A 33 13.73 1.42 -14.42
C ASP A 33 13.87 1.50 -12.92
N ASP A 34 14.71 2.41 -12.42
CA ASP A 34 14.91 2.61 -10.98
C ASP A 34 13.64 3.10 -10.31
N GLU A 35 12.94 4.04 -10.94
CA GLU A 35 11.67 4.53 -10.42
C GLU A 35 10.61 3.44 -10.42
N PHE A 36 10.54 2.68 -11.50
CA PHE A 36 9.61 1.57 -11.63
C PHE A 36 9.86 0.53 -10.54
N TYR A 37 11.12 0.17 -10.33
CA TYR A 37 11.49 -0.81 -9.31
C TYR A 37 11.08 -0.33 -7.92
N GLY A 38 11.40 0.93 -7.59
CA GLY A 38 11.06 1.50 -6.29
C GLY A 38 9.58 1.51 -6.00
N LEU A 39 8.78 1.90 -7.00
CA LEU A 39 7.33 1.93 -6.85
C LEU A 39 6.74 0.52 -6.72
N THR A 40 7.29 -0.44 -7.48
CA THR A 40 6.83 -1.83 -7.41
C THR A 40 7.11 -2.43 -6.04
N VAL A 41 8.30 -2.16 -5.47
CA VAL A 41 8.65 -2.64 -4.12
C VAL A 41 7.70 -2.03 -3.09
N GLU A 42 7.44 -0.74 -3.16
CA GLU A 42 6.53 -0.08 -2.24
C GLU A 42 5.12 -0.67 -2.34
N LEU A 43 4.66 -0.92 -3.56
CA LEU A 43 3.35 -1.53 -3.80
C LEU A 43 3.24 -2.91 -3.15
N CYS A 44 4.29 -3.72 -3.28
CA CYS A 44 4.32 -5.04 -2.65
C CYS A 44 4.28 -4.94 -1.14
N GLU A 45 5.03 -4.00 -0.55
CA GLU A 45 5.01 -3.78 0.90
C GLU A 45 3.63 -3.37 1.39
N LEU A 46 2.96 -2.47 0.68
CA LEU A 46 1.61 -2.04 1.03
C LEU A 46 0.62 -3.18 0.93
N ARG A 47 0.76 -3.99 -0.10
CA ARG A 47 -0.09 -5.16 -0.28
C ARG A 47 0.07 -6.16 0.84
N ASP A 48 1.32 -6.40 1.27
CA ASP A 48 1.60 -7.29 2.40
C ASP A 48 0.96 -6.79 3.69
N LYS A 49 1.02 -5.49 3.92
CA LYS A 49 0.38 -4.88 5.09
C LYS A 49 -1.13 -5.08 5.07
N LEU A 50 -1.75 -4.89 3.91
CA LEU A 50 -3.18 -5.08 3.75
C LEU A 50 -3.59 -6.54 3.90
N ASP A 51 -2.79 -7.46 3.35
CA ASP A 51 -3.03 -8.88 3.49
C ASP A 51 -2.94 -9.31 4.95
N GLY A 52 -1.97 -8.76 5.70
CA GLY A 52 -1.86 -9.00 7.13
C GLY A 52 -3.10 -8.54 7.89
N TYR A 53 -3.67 -7.41 7.48
CA TYR A 53 -4.91 -6.92 8.08
C TYR A 53 -6.06 -7.90 7.86
N TYR A 54 -6.22 -8.38 6.62
CA TYR A 54 -7.30 -9.30 6.29
C TYR A 54 -7.03 -10.72 6.80
N GLY A 55 -5.78 -11.09 6.94
CA GLY A 55 -5.40 -12.41 7.41
C GLY A 55 -5.49 -12.57 8.93
N ALA A 56 -5.57 -11.47 9.64
CA ALA A 56 -5.70 -11.53 11.09
C ALA A 56 -7.11 -11.87 11.49
#